data_38d12ca76ab1b19ca9ebf0c6c2607fcf
#
_entry.id   38d12ca76ab1b19ca9ebf0c6c2607fcf
#
_cell.length_a   1.000
_cell.length_b   1.000
_cell.length_c   1.000
_cell.angle_alpha   90.00
_cell.angle_beta   90.00
_cell.angle_gamma   90.00
#
_symmetry.space_group_name_H-M   'P 1'
#
loop_
_entity.id
_entity.type
_entity.pdbx_description
1 polymer ?
#
loop_
_entity_poly.entity_id
_entity_poly.type
_entity_poly.pdbx_seq_one_letter_code
_entity_poly.pdbx_strand_id
1 'polypeptide(L)'
;MALWLLLVVSLLVLGGCATRPINPPIAEVHPERGYRLESRQAHVKDKSNLVVLAFSGGGTRAAAFSYGVLEFLRRTRIVGATGKEARLLDQVDVISGVSGGSFTALAYGLYGDKLFSEYESRFLKRDVQGEITARFFSPRYWPNLWSSNWGRSELAADLYDEILFNGATFGDLDRSNGPLIMASATDISTGARLVFDQDFFDLLCSDLDEVPLSRAAAASSAVPVVLSAVTLNNYGGSCNYAAPRWLQLLTGPTGPPRPAA
;
A
#
# COMPACT_ATOMS: atom_id res chain seq x y z
N MET A 1 5.77 -0.29 50.05
CA MET A 1 6.26 -1.00 48.84
C MET A 1 5.11 -1.61 48.02
N ALA A 2 4.22 -2.42 48.61
CA ALA A 2 3.13 -3.07 47.85
C ALA A 2 2.16 -2.08 47.17
N LEU A 3 1.81 -0.97 47.78
CA LEU A 3 0.92 0.05 47.22
C LEU A 3 1.53 0.76 45.98
N TRP A 4 2.82 1.02 46.02
CA TRP A 4 3.58 1.59 44.89
C TRP A 4 3.68 0.61 43.73
N LEU A 5 3.86 -0.67 43.99
CA LEU A 5 3.86 -1.72 42.96
C LEU A 5 2.48 -1.84 42.31
N LEU A 6 1.40 -1.80 43.08
CA LEU A 6 0.03 -1.82 42.57
C LEU A 6 -0.29 -0.58 41.73
N LEU A 7 0.20 0.59 42.09
CA LEU A 7 0.01 1.83 41.35
C LEU A 7 0.78 1.80 40.02
N VAL A 8 2.01 1.29 40.02
CA VAL A 8 2.83 1.13 38.79
C VAL A 8 2.21 0.07 37.86
N VAL A 9 1.75 -1.06 38.41
CA VAL A 9 1.05 -2.09 37.62
C VAL A 9 -0.27 -1.55 37.07
N SER A 10 -1.04 -0.79 37.84
CA SER A 10 -2.28 -0.15 37.39
C SER A 10 -2.04 0.88 36.27
N LEU A 11 -0.97 1.69 36.38
CA LEU A 11 -0.57 2.63 35.31
C LEU A 11 -0.10 1.94 34.05
N LEU A 12 0.57 0.79 34.15
CA LEU A 12 0.98 -0.03 33.00
C LEU A 12 -0.21 -0.70 32.28
N VAL A 13 -1.27 -1.04 33.03
CA VAL A 13 -2.48 -1.64 32.44
C VAL A 13 -3.38 -0.60 31.79
N LEU A 14 -3.35 0.66 32.22
CA LEU A 14 -4.14 1.76 31.65
C LEU A 14 -3.54 2.34 30.36
N GLY A 15 -2.28 2.03 30.02
CA GLY A 15 -1.57 2.60 28.88
C GLY A 15 -1.67 1.80 27.56
N GLY A 16 -2.49 0.77 27.47
CA GLY A 16 -2.26 -0.30 26.52
C GLY A 16 -3.26 -0.57 25.43
N CYS A 17 -4.01 0.38 24.89
CA CYS A 17 -4.77 0.13 23.66
C CYS A 17 -4.08 0.82 22.47
N ALA A 18 -3.06 0.19 21.89
CA ALA A 18 -2.58 0.61 20.59
C ALA A 18 -3.68 0.31 19.57
N THR A 19 -4.11 1.33 18.85
CA THR A 19 -5.10 1.21 17.79
C THR A 19 -4.41 1.21 16.44
N ARG A 20 -4.79 0.30 15.54
CA ARG A 20 -4.35 0.34 14.16
C ARG A 20 -5.00 1.52 13.43
N PRO A 21 -4.37 2.08 12.39
CA PRO A 21 -5.05 3.00 11.48
C PRO A 21 -6.29 2.34 10.88
N ILE A 22 -7.39 3.09 10.82
CA ILE A 22 -8.68 2.62 10.29
C ILE A 22 -8.88 3.29 8.93
N ASN A 23 -9.18 2.50 7.89
CA ASN A 23 -9.65 3.03 6.62
C ASN A 23 -11.07 3.60 6.83
N PRO A 24 -11.32 4.89 6.52
CA PRO A 24 -12.61 5.52 6.83
C PRO A 24 -13.71 5.05 5.88
N PRO A 25 -15.00 5.04 6.32
CA PRO A 25 -16.12 4.76 5.45
C PRO A 25 -16.42 5.93 4.52
N ILE A 26 -17.02 5.63 3.36
CA ILE A 26 -17.66 6.62 2.47
C ILE A 26 -19.16 6.46 2.51
N ALA A 27 -19.89 7.57 2.35
CA ALA A 27 -21.35 7.56 2.32
C ALA A 27 -21.92 7.24 0.93
N GLU A 28 -21.17 7.57 -0.13
CA GLU A 28 -21.55 7.38 -1.52
C GLU A 28 -20.32 7.19 -2.41
N VAL A 29 -20.45 6.35 -3.42
CA VAL A 29 -19.39 6.11 -4.42
C VAL A 29 -19.51 7.12 -5.56
N HIS A 30 -18.38 7.74 -5.89
CA HIS A 30 -18.23 8.64 -7.03
C HIS A 30 -17.25 8.04 -8.05
N PRO A 31 -17.71 7.47 -9.17
CA PRO A 31 -16.84 6.76 -10.13
C PRO A 31 -15.70 7.59 -10.71
N GLU A 32 -15.82 8.92 -10.69
CA GLU A 32 -14.82 9.84 -11.24
C GLU A 32 -13.83 10.38 -10.18
N ARG A 33 -13.96 9.95 -8.91
CA ARG A 33 -13.16 10.42 -7.79
C ARG A 33 -12.33 9.31 -7.16
N GLY A 34 -11.29 9.72 -6.43
CA GLY A 34 -10.37 8.83 -5.74
C GLY A 34 -9.32 8.23 -6.68
N TYR A 35 -8.36 7.57 -6.10
CA TYR A 35 -7.18 7.04 -6.78
C TYR A 35 -7.51 5.82 -7.65
N ARG A 36 -7.85 6.04 -8.91
CA ARG A 36 -8.24 5.01 -9.89
C ARG A 36 -7.79 5.36 -11.31
N LEU A 37 -7.91 4.41 -12.25
CA LEU A 37 -7.45 4.63 -13.62
C LEU A 37 -8.22 5.76 -14.31
N GLU A 38 -9.53 5.84 -14.10
CA GLU A 38 -10.39 6.84 -14.71
C GLU A 38 -10.00 8.27 -14.30
N SER A 39 -9.78 8.52 -13.02
CA SER A 39 -9.37 9.84 -12.51
C SER A 39 -7.99 10.23 -13.05
N ARG A 40 -7.15 9.25 -13.38
CA ARG A 40 -5.78 9.47 -13.86
C ARG A 40 -5.62 9.51 -15.38
N GLN A 41 -6.69 9.31 -16.14
CA GLN A 41 -6.64 9.39 -17.61
C GLN A 41 -6.14 10.75 -18.14
N ALA A 42 -6.37 11.83 -17.40
CA ALA A 42 -5.84 13.16 -17.71
C ALA A 42 -4.29 13.22 -17.66
N HIS A 43 -3.64 12.30 -16.95
CA HIS A 43 -2.19 12.22 -16.80
C HIS A 43 -1.52 11.35 -17.87
N VAL A 44 -2.30 10.56 -18.61
CA VAL A 44 -1.80 9.72 -19.73
C VAL A 44 -1.29 10.62 -20.84
N LYS A 45 0.01 10.58 -21.10
CA LYS A 45 0.70 11.48 -22.06
C LYS A 45 0.50 11.07 -23.50
N ASP A 46 0.47 9.77 -23.77
CA ASP A 46 0.22 9.21 -25.11
C ASP A 46 -1.03 8.32 -25.08
N LYS A 47 -2.12 8.82 -25.66
CA LYS A 47 -3.40 8.09 -25.70
C LYS A 47 -3.42 6.92 -26.71
N SER A 48 -2.38 6.79 -27.54
CA SER A 48 -2.27 5.69 -28.51
C SER A 48 -1.64 4.43 -27.90
N ASN A 49 -0.91 4.56 -26.81
CA ASN A 49 -0.25 3.46 -26.13
C ASN A 49 -0.54 3.51 -24.63
N LEU A 50 -0.73 2.34 -24.02
CA LEU A 50 -0.77 2.16 -22.57
C LEU A 50 0.48 1.39 -22.16
N VAL A 51 1.37 2.02 -21.39
CA VAL A 51 2.61 1.40 -20.92
C VAL A 51 2.44 0.99 -19.48
N VAL A 52 2.45 -0.31 -19.22
CA VAL A 52 2.28 -0.92 -17.91
C VAL A 52 3.55 -1.64 -17.48
N LEU A 53 4.04 -1.33 -16.29
CA LEU A 53 5.11 -2.09 -15.64
C LEU A 53 4.51 -3.01 -14.58
N ALA A 54 5.02 -4.25 -14.51
CA ALA A 54 4.64 -5.21 -13.49
C ALA A 54 5.89 -5.62 -12.69
N PHE A 55 5.94 -5.24 -11.42
CA PHE A 55 7.04 -5.54 -10.51
C PHE A 55 6.69 -6.70 -9.60
N SER A 56 7.46 -7.78 -9.69
CA SER A 56 7.24 -8.99 -8.91
C SER A 56 7.67 -8.85 -7.45
N GLY A 57 7.21 -9.78 -6.61
CA GLY A 57 7.71 -9.95 -5.27
C GLY A 57 9.10 -10.59 -5.22
N GLY A 58 9.71 -10.58 -4.03
CA GLY A 58 11.04 -11.17 -3.78
C GLY A 58 11.91 -10.35 -2.83
N GLY A 59 11.28 -9.58 -1.94
CA GLY A 59 11.96 -8.76 -0.91
C GLY A 59 12.82 -7.65 -1.52
N THR A 60 13.90 -7.29 -0.83
CA THR A 60 14.80 -6.21 -1.24
C THR A 60 15.44 -6.45 -2.61
N ARG A 61 15.65 -7.72 -3.01
CA ARG A 61 16.21 -8.05 -4.34
C ARG A 61 15.25 -7.65 -5.46
N ALA A 62 13.95 -7.92 -5.30
CA ALA A 62 12.95 -7.52 -6.27
C ALA A 62 12.79 -5.99 -6.30
N ALA A 63 12.84 -5.33 -5.15
CA ALA A 63 12.84 -3.87 -5.06
C ALA A 63 14.04 -3.27 -5.81
N ALA A 64 15.25 -3.82 -5.62
CA ALA A 64 16.46 -3.36 -6.32
C ALA A 64 16.39 -3.61 -7.83
N PHE A 65 15.85 -4.75 -8.26
CA PHE A 65 15.64 -5.03 -9.69
C PHE A 65 14.66 -4.04 -10.30
N SER A 66 13.52 -3.80 -9.64
CA SER A 66 12.50 -2.83 -10.09
C SER A 66 13.08 -1.42 -10.18
N TYR A 67 13.92 -1.03 -9.20
CA TYR A 67 14.64 0.25 -9.23
C TYR A 67 15.58 0.33 -10.44
N GLY A 68 16.34 -0.73 -10.72
CA GLY A 68 17.22 -0.80 -11.89
C GLY A 68 16.46 -0.66 -13.22
N VAL A 69 15.23 -1.23 -13.30
CA VAL A 69 14.35 -1.05 -14.46
C VAL A 69 13.96 0.43 -14.60
N LEU A 70 13.52 1.09 -13.52
CA LEU A 70 13.19 2.53 -13.56
C LEU A 70 14.39 3.39 -13.96
N GLU A 71 15.59 3.07 -13.45
CA GLU A 71 16.84 3.72 -13.84
C GLU A 71 17.16 3.56 -15.33
N PHE A 72 16.97 2.36 -15.87
CA PHE A 72 17.14 2.09 -17.30
C PHE A 72 16.16 2.92 -18.12
N LEU A 73 14.87 2.90 -17.78
CA LEU A 73 13.83 3.63 -18.49
C LEU A 73 14.05 5.15 -18.42
N ARG A 74 14.54 5.67 -17.30
CA ARG A 74 14.89 7.08 -17.14
C ARG A 74 16.01 7.53 -18.08
N ARG A 75 16.98 6.66 -18.32
CA ARG A 75 18.13 6.94 -19.20
C ARG A 75 17.83 6.72 -20.67
N THR A 76 16.82 5.92 -20.98
CA THR A 76 16.42 5.60 -22.34
C THR A 76 15.62 6.74 -22.97
N ARG A 77 16.08 7.25 -24.10
CA ARG A 77 15.38 8.28 -24.88
C ARG A 77 14.62 7.61 -26.03
N ILE A 78 13.42 8.10 -26.27
CA ILE A 78 12.58 7.69 -27.40
C ILE A 78 12.01 8.93 -28.08
N VAL A 79 11.62 8.77 -29.34
CA VAL A 79 10.82 9.77 -30.04
C VAL A 79 9.35 9.40 -29.84
N GLY A 80 8.62 10.20 -29.09
CA GLY A 80 7.20 9.99 -28.83
C GLY A 80 6.32 10.25 -30.07
N ALA A 81 5.02 9.98 -29.96
CA ALA A 81 4.04 10.17 -31.05
C ALA A 81 4.00 11.61 -31.58
N THR A 82 4.41 12.59 -30.81
CA THR A 82 4.50 14.00 -31.20
C THR A 82 5.78 14.38 -31.94
N GLY A 83 6.68 13.42 -32.21
CA GLY A 83 8.00 13.66 -32.80
C GLY A 83 9.03 14.32 -31.86
N LYS A 84 8.69 14.51 -30.59
CA LYS A 84 9.59 15.05 -29.57
C LYS A 84 10.32 13.96 -28.82
N GLU A 85 11.58 14.19 -28.48
CA GLU A 85 12.31 13.31 -27.57
C GLU A 85 11.72 13.37 -26.15
N ALA A 86 11.56 12.17 -25.58
CA ALA A 86 11.10 11.97 -24.22
C ALA A 86 11.88 10.84 -23.55
N ARG A 87 11.91 10.81 -22.22
CA ARG A 87 12.40 9.64 -21.51
C ARG A 87 11.34 8.52 -21.62
N LEU A 88 11.78 7.28 -21.80
CA LEU A 88 10.85 6.15 -21.84
C LEU A 88 10.09 6.00 -20.51
N LEU A 89 10.72 6.36 -19.39
CA LEU A 89 10.08 6.40 -18.07
C LEU A 89 8.86 7.33 -18.02
N ASP A 90 8.90 8.44 -18.76
CA ASP A 90 7.79 9.41 -18.80
C ASP A 90 6.56 8.91 -19.58
N GLN A 91 6.69 7.78 -20.27
CA GLN A 91 5.60 7.13 -20.99
C GLN A 91 4.94 6.00 -20.17
N VAL A 92 5.39 5.77 -18.95
CA VAL A 92 4.79 4.75 -18.09
C VAL A 92 3.51 5.31 -17.48
N ASP A 93 2.39 4.63 -17.72
CA ASP A 93 1.06 5.03 -17.26
C ASP A 93 0.65 4.31 -15.98
N VAL A 94 1.04 3.03 -15.84
CA VAL A 94 0.66 2.19 -14.70
C VAL A 94 1.87 1.39 -14.22
N ILE A 95 2.03 1.30 -12.90
CA ILE A 95 2.99 0.38 -12.29
C ILE A 95 2.26 -0.50 -11.27
N SER A 96 2.15 -1.79 -11.57
CA SER A 96 1.64 -2.78 -10.62
C SER A 96 2.80 -3.40 -9.85
N GLY A 97 2.68 -3.46 -8.52
CA GLY A 97 3.71 -4.01 -7.65
C GLY A 97 3.17 -5.05 -6.68
N VAL A 98 4.03 -6.03 -6.35
CA VAL A 98 3.78 -7.06 -5.34
C VAL A 98 4.97 -7.12 -4.40
N SER A 99 4.76 -7.12 -3.06
CA SER A 99 5.81 -7.25 -2.05
C SER A 99 6.97 -6.26 -2.30
N GLY A 100 8.20 -6.74 -2.49
CA GLY A 100 9.37 -5.89 -2.78
C GLY A 100 9.15 -4.92 -3.95
N GLY A 101 8.45 -5.34 -5.02
CA GLY A 101 8.10 -4.48 -6.15
C GLY A 101 7.13 -3.36 -5.79
N SER A 102 6.24 -3.57 -4.80
CA SER A 102 5.33 -2.52 -4.31
C SER A 102 6.07 -1.37 -3.66
N PHE A 103 7.16 -1.64 -2.92
CA PHE A 103 7.96 -0.56 -2.31
C PHE A 103 8.53 0.38 -3.35
N THR A 104 9.14 -0.17 -4.40
CA THR A 104 9.70 0.64 -5.49
C THR A 104 8.61 1.38 -6.26
N ALA A 105 7.48 0.73 -6.54
CA ALA A 105 6.36 1.34 -7.24
C ALA A 105 5.76 2.50 -6.45
N LEU A 106 5.40 2.29 -5.16
CA LEU A 106 4.83 3.32 -4.29
C LEU A 106 5.80 4.48 -4.07
N ALA A 107 7.08 4.18 -3.83
CA ALA A 107 8.10 5.21 -3.65
C ALA A 107 8.32 6.02 -4.94
N TYR A 108 8.27 5.39 -6.12
CA TYR A 108 8.37 6.13 -7.39
C TYR A 108 7.13 7.00 -7.63
N GLY A 109 5.94 6.49 -7.37
CA GLY A 109 4.70 7.27 -7.48
C GLY A 109 4.72 8.51 -6.58
N LEU A 110 5.27 8.38 -5.36
CA LEU A 110 5.33 9.47 -4.39
C LEU A 110 6.42 10.50 -4.71
N TYR A 111 7.63 10.03 -5.03
CA TYR A 111 8.81 10.89 -5.13
C TYR A 111 9.20 11.27 -6.56
N GLY A 112 8.69 10.55 -7.56
CA GLY A 112 9.11 10.74 -8.95
C GLY A 112 10.62 10.66 -9.10
N ASP A 113 11.24 11.65 -9.76
CA ASP A 113 12.69 11.69 -10.01
C ASP A 113 13.54 11.78 -8.73
N LYS A 114 12.99 12.25 -7.60
CA LYS A 114 13.73 12.27 -6.31
C LYS A 114 14.04 10.87 -5.80
N LEU A 115 13.27 9.85 -6.23
CA LEU A 115 13.56 8.45 -5.91
C LEU A 115 15.03 8.10 -6.19
N PHE A 116 15.55 8.54 -7.33
CA PHE A 116 16.87 8.15 -7.82
C PHE A 116 18.04 8.73 -7.02
N SER A 117 17.78 9.70 -6.13
CA SER A 117 18.80 10.27 -5.26
C SER A 117 18.82 9.67 -3.85
N GLU A 118 17.69 9.13 -3.38
CA GLU A 118 17.54 8.80 -1.96
C GLU A 118 17.18 7.33 -1.68
N TYR A 119 16.52 6.64 -2.62
CA TYR A 119 15.95 5.31 -2.40
C TYR A 119 16.98 4.25 -2.02
N GLU A 120 18.17 4.30 -2.62
CA GLU A 120 19.23 3.35 -2.29
C GLU A 120 19.65 3.46 -0.82
N SER A 121 19.89 4.66 -0.33
CA SER A 121 20.36 4.89 1.04
C SER A 121 19.25 4.70 2.06
N ARG A 122 18.03 5.13 1.74
CA ARG A 122 16.88 5.05 2.65
C ARG A 122 16.32 3.63 2.77
N PHE A 123 16.39 2.83 1.70
CA PHE A 123 15.73 1.53 1.67
C PHE A 123 16.62 0.39 1.17
N LEU A 124 17.19 0.45 -0.04
CA LEU A 124 17.84 -0.71 -0.65
C LEU A 124 19.12 -1.17 0.07
N LYS A 125 19.90 -0.23 0.62
CA LYS A 125 21.14 -0.50 1.36
C LYS A 125 20.94 -0.66 2.87
N ARG A 126 19.68 -0.62 3.33
CA ARG A 126 19.33 -0.71 4.75
C ARG A 126 18.95 -2.13 5.12
N ASP A 127 19.35 -2.58 6.31
CA ASP A 127 18.92 -3.86 6.87
C ASP A 127 17.52 -3.76 7.48
N VAL A 128 16.51 -3.57 6.62
CA VAL A 128 15.10 -3.40 7.03
C VAL A 128 14.61 -4.61 7.82
N GLN A 129 15.02 -5.83 7.44
CA GLN A 129 14.61 -7.05 8.15
C GLN A 129 15.22 -7.12 9.55
N GLY A 130 16.48 -6.77 9.71
CA GLY A 130 17.14 -6.68 11.01
C GLY A 130 16.49 -5.63 11.90
N GLU A 131 16.09 -4.48 11.35
CA GLU A 131 15.43 -3.41 12.09
C GLU A 131 14.02 -3.82 12.56
N ILE A 132 13.22 -4.49 11.72
CA ILE A 132 11.92 -5.05 12.14
C ILE A 132 12.12 -6.05 13.29
N THR A 133 13.11 -6.93 13.16
CA THR A 133 13.43 -7.93 14.17
C THR A 133 13.87 -7.27 15.48
N ALA A 134 14.73 -6.26 15.41
CA ALA A 134 15.17 -5.50 16.57
C ALA A 134 13.99 -4.78 17.29
N ARG A 135 13.07 -4.18 16.52
CA ARG A 135 11.84 -3.57 17.08
C ARG A 135 10.95 -4.60 17.76
N PHE A 136 10.78 -5.78 17.15
CA PHE A 136 9.97 -6.86 17.72
C PHE A 136 10.49 -7.33 19.09
N PHE A 137 11.80 -7.43 19.26
CA PHE A 137 12.41 -7.82 20.55
C PHE A 137 12.62 -6.66 21.52
N SER A 138 12.34 -5.42 21.12
CA SER A 138 12.49 -4.24 21.99
C SER A 138 11.29 -4.11 22.93
N PRO A 139 11.52 -4.03 24.27
CA PRO A 139 10.46 -3.85 25.27
C PRO A 139 9.56 -2.64 25.02
N ARG A 140 10.06 -1.64 24.30
CA ARG A 140 9.31 -0.42 23.94
C ARG A 140 8.03 -0.73 23.14
N TYR A 141 8.05 -1.77 22.30
CA TYR A 141 6.93 -2.12 21.43
C TYR A 141 6.02 -3.21 22.00
N TRP A 142 6.40 -3.87 23.11
CA TRP A 142 5.62 -4.96 23.69
C TRP A 142 4.19 -4.56 24.08
N PRO A 143 3.93 -3.38 24.69
CA PRO A 143 2.55 -2.97 24.99
C PRO A 143 1.67 -2.95 23.72
N ASN A 144 2.21 -2.49 22.60
CA ASN A 144 1.49 -2.44 21.33
C ASN A 144 1.30 -3.83 20.74
N LEU A 145 2.32 -4.68 20.79
CA LEU A 145 2.27 -6.06 20.29
C LEU A 145 1.31 -6.97 21.06
N TRP A 146 0.99 -6.63 22.31
CA TRP A 146 -0.02 -7.33 23.11
C TRP A 146 -1.45 -6.84 22.84
N SER A 147 -1.61 -5.75 22.11
CA SER A 147 -2.92 -5.28 21.69
C SER A 147 -3.50 -6.22 20.61
N SER A 148 -4.79 -6.56 20.73
CA SER A 148 -5.50 -7.34 19.71
C SER A 148 -5.61 -6.63 18.36
N ASN A 149 -5.44 -5.31 18.36
CA ASN A 149 -5.66 -4.47 17.19
C ASN A 149 -4.37 -3.98 16.51
N TRP A 150 -3.20 -4.30 17.06
CA TRP A 150 -1.91 -3.87 16.53
C TRP A 150 -0.94 -5.06 16.51
N GLY A 151 -0.52 -5.43 15.33
CA GLY A 151 0.27 -6.62 15.12
C GLY A 151 1.65 -6.34 14.53
N ARG A 152 2.37 -7.41 14.17
CA ARG A 152 3.72 -7.33 13.58
C ARG A 152 3.74 -6.58 12.25
N SER A 153 2.66 -6.61 11.48
CA SER A 153 2.57 -5.83 10.23
C SER A 153 2.39 -4.35 10.48
N GLU A 154 1.73 -3.95 11.57
CA GLU A 154 1.67 -2.54 11.96
C GLU A 154 3.04 -2.04 12.41
N LEU A 155 3.81 -2.86 13.17
CA LEU A 155 5.20 -2.56 13.52
C LEU A 155 6.09 -2.37 12.27
N ALA A 156 5.90 -3.21 11.25
CA ALA A 156 6.61 -3.08 9.99
C ALA A 156 6.16 -1.83 9.21
N ALA A 157 4.84 -1.55 9.17
CA ALA A 157 4.30 -0.36 8.54
C ALA A 157 4.86 0.93 9.16
N ASP A 158 4.97 0.99 10.50
CA ASP A 158 5.57 2.13 11.20
C ASP A 158 7.05 2.34 10.79
N LEU A 159 7.82 1.25 10.66
CA LEU A 159 9.19 1.35 10.15
C LEU A 159 9.21 1.83 8.69
N TYR A 160 8.38 1.27 7.82
CA TYR A 160 8.31 1.66 6.42
C TYR A 160 7.90 3.13 6.26
N ASP A 161 7.02 3.59 7.12
CA ASP A 161 6.62 5.00 7.16
C ASP A 161 7.80 5.90 7.51
N GLU A 162 8.48 5.58 8.60
CA GLU A 162 9.63 6.36 9.09
C GLU A 162 10.77 6.43 8.07
N ILE A 163 11.12 5.31 7.42
CA ILE A 163 12.29 5.26 6.53
C ILE A 163 11.99 5.67 5.10
N LEU A 164 10.72 5.54 4.64
CA LEU A 164 10.40 5.68 3.23
C LEU A 164 9.22 6.61 2.93
N PHE A 165 8.08 6.50 3.64
CA PHE A 165 6.86 7.17 3.21
C PHE A 165 6.51 8.45 3.96
N ASN A 166 7.03 8.68 5.19
CA ASN A 166 6.86 9.90 5.99
C ASN A 166 5.38 10.36 6.14
N GLY A 167 4.49 9.45 6.46
CA GLY A 167 3.06 9.75 6.64
C GLY A 167 2.27 9.87 5.34
N ALA A 168 2.88 9.61 4.19
CA ALA A 168 2.19 9.73 2.90
C ALA A 168 1.08 8.71 2.74
N THR A 169 -0.01 9.14 2.10
CA THR A 169 -1.23 8.36 1.84
C THR A 169 -1.48 8.19 0.33
N PHE A 170 -2.50 7.44 -0.04
CA PHE A 170 -2.93 7.34 -1.44
C PHE A 170 -3.44 8.67 -1.97
N GLY A 171 -4.00 9.54 -1.15
CA GLY A 171 -4.35 10.90 -1.54
C GLY A 171 -3.13 11.74 -1.98
N ASP A 172 -1.92 11.47 -1.43
CA ASP A 172 -0.70 12.09 -1.93
C ASP A 172 -0.29 11.55 -3.30
N LEU A 173 -0.50 10.26 -3.56
CA LEU A 173 -0.33 9.70 -4.90
C LEU A 173 -1.36 10.28 -5.88
N ASP A 174 -2.61 10.46 -5.47
CA ASP A 174 -3.66 11.03 -6.34
C ASP A 174 -3.31 12.47 -6.76
N ARG A 175 -2.75 13.24 -5.86
CA ARG A 175 -2.25 14.59 -6.14
C ARG A 175 -0.96 14.63 -6.95
N SER A 176 -0.23 13.52 -7.07
CA SER A 176 1.00 13.44 -7.86
C SER A 176 0.72 13.41 -9.36
N ASN A 177 1.70 13.80 -10.17
CA ASN A 177 1.64 13.67 -11.64
C ASN A 177 2.30 12.37 -12.15
N GLY A 178 2.55 11.42 -11.25
CA GLY A 178 3.16 10.13 -11.58
C GLY A 178 2.19 9.15 -12.25
N PRO A 179 2.66 7.94 -12.60
CA PRO A 179 1.81 6.85 -13.08
C PRO A 179 0.83 6.38 -11.99
N LEU A 180 -0.21 5.65 -12.41
CA LEU A 180 -1.06 4.93 -11.46
C LEU A 180 -0.26 3.80 -10.81
N ILE A 181 -0.20 3.78 -9.50
CA ILE A 181 0.48 2.72 -8.74
C ILE A 181 -0.56 1.76 -8.16
N MET A 182 -0.45 0.48 -8.51
CA MET A 182 -1.34 -0.56 -8.03
C MET A 182 -0.56 -1.53 -7.13
N ALA A 183 -0.51 -1.26 -5.83
CA ALA A 183 0.02 -2.21 -4.86
C ALA A 183 -0.98 -3.36 -4.67
N SER A 184 -0.49 -4.60 -4.67
CA SER A 184 -1.36 -5.78 -4.54
C SER A 184 -1.02 -6.58 -3.30
N ALA A 185 -2.06 -7.05 -2.63
CA ALA A 185 -1.98 -8.00 -1.52
C ALA A 185 -2.90 -9.20 -1.79
N THR A 186 -2.93 -10.17 -0.88
CA THR A 186 -3.86 -11.31 -0.92
C THR A 186 -4.75 -11.26 0.31
N ASP A 187 -6.05 -11.29 0.11
CA ASP A 187 -7.00 -11.52 1.18
C ASP A 187 -6.85 -12.97 1.69
N ILE A 188 -6.45 -13.12 2.94
CA ILE A 188 -6.18 -14.44 3.53
C ILE A 188 -7.44 -15.28 3.76
N SER A 189 -8.62 -14.66 3.80
CA SER A 189 -9.89 -15.35 4.03
C SER A 189 -10.45 -15.99 2.76
N THR A 190 -10.23 -15.35 1.62
CA THR A 190 -10.79 -15.77 0.33
C THR A 190 -9.73 -16.26 -0.65
N GLY A 191 -8.46 -15.93 -0.44
CA GLY A 191 -7.38 -16.15 -1.41
C GLY A 191 -7.44 -15.18 -2.60
N ALA A 192 -8.38 -14.25 -2.61
CA ALA A 192 -8.54 -13.28 -3.69
C ALA A 192 -7.43 -12.22 -3.69
N ARG A 193 -7.09 -11.73 -4.88
CA ARG A 193 -6.20 -10.58 -5.01
C ARG A 193 -6.92 -9.32 -4.55
N LEU A 194 -6.30 -8.60 -3.64
CA LEU A 194 -6.67 -7.25 -3.23
C LEU A 194 -5.75 -6.27 -3.92
N VAL A 195 -6.31 -5.24 -4.56
CA VAL A 195 -5.56 -4.14 -5.15
C VAL A 195 -5.85 -2.87 -4.36
N PHE A 196 -4.82 -2.09 -4.06
CA PHE A 196 -4.98 -0.78 -3.44
C PHE A 196 -5.26 0.24 -4.56
N ASP A 197 -6.52 0.27 -5.01
CA ASP A 197 -7.13 1.27 -5.85
C ASP A 197 -8.53 1.61 -5.33
N GLN A 198 -9.10 2.75 -5.73
CA GLN A 198 -10.41 3.15 -5.22
C GLN A 198 -11.53 2.24 -5.71
N ASP A 199 -11.38 1.59 -6.88
CA ASP A 199 -12.39 0.67 -7.40
C ASP A 199 -12.58 -0.54 -6.48
N PHE A 200 -11.49 -1.07 -5.91
CA PHE A 200 -11.56 -2.12 -4.91
C PHE A 200 -12.12 -1.57 -3.57
N PHE A 201 -11.72 -0.36 -3.19
CA PHE A 201 -12.18 0.26 -1.93
C PHE A 201 -13.65 0.68 -1.99
N ASP A 202 -14.20 0.92 -3.17
CA ASP A 202 -15.64 1.12 -3.35
C ASP A 202 -16.46 -0.14 -2.97
N LEU A 203 -15.92 -1.35 -3.18
CA LEU A 203 -16.54 -2.60 -2.71
C LEU A 203 -16.60 -2.67 -1.18
N LEU A 204 -15.61 -2.07 -0.52
CA LEU A 204 -15.54 -1.97 0.94
C LEU A 204 -16.32 -0.77 1.48
N CYS A 205 -16.91 0.07 0.63
CA CYS A 205 -17.47 1.37 0.98
C CYS A 205 -16.49 2.22 1.81
N SER A 206 -15.23 2.30 1.37
CA SER A 206 -14.14 2.92 2.12
C SER A 206 -13.34 3.88 1.26
N ASP A 207 -12.82 4.93 1.89
CA ASP A 207 -11.93 5.91 1.27
C ASP A 207 -10.49 5.39 1.26
N LEU A 208 -9.90 5.29 0.07
CA LEU A 208 -8.50 4.92 -0.08
C LEU A 208 -7.55 6.10 0.17
N ASP A 209 -8.00 7.33 -0.07
CA ASP A 209 -7.14 8.51 -0.01
C ASP A 209 -6.46 8.70 1.35
N GLU A 210 -7.14 8.29 2.43
CA GLU A 210 -6.58 8.37 3.79
C GLU A 210 -5.74 7.14 4.21
N VAL A 211 -5.64 6.13 3.35
CA VAL A 211 -4.87 4.93 3.67
C VAL A 211 -3.37 5.20 3.51
N PRO A 212 -2.55 4.96 4.56
CA PRO A 212 -1.11 5.15 4.48
C PRO A 212 -0.45 4.20 3.47
N LEU A 213 0.48 4.71 2.68
CA LEU A 213 1.26 3.92 1.72
C LEU A 213 2.07 2.83 2.42
N SER A 214 2.56 3.13 3.62
CA SER A 214 3.28 2.18 4.47
C SER A 214 2.44 0.95 4.82
N ARG A 215 1.13 1.12 5.05
CA ARG A 215 0.22 -0.01 5.29
C ARG A 215 -0.02 -0.86 4.05
N ALA A 216 -0.17 -0.25 2.89
CA ALA A 216 -0.29 -0.98 1.63
C ALA A 216 0.99 -1.79 1.34
N ALA A 217 2.17 -1.18 1.56
CA ALA A 217 3.45 -1.86 1.45
C ALA A 217 3.57 -3.04 2.45
N ALA A 218 3.15 -2.82 3.71
CA ALA A 218 3.12 -3.87 4.73
C ALA A 218 2.16 -5.01 4.35
N ALA A 219 0.94 -4.71 3.90
CA ALA A 219 -0.03 -5.70 3.45
C ALA A 219 0.49 -6.52 2.26
N SER A 220 1.10 -5.83 1.28
CA SER A 220 1.68 -6.47 0.10
C SER A 220 2.88 -7.37 0.43
N SER A 221 3.60 -7.08 1.51
CA SER A 221 4.79 -7.83 1.95
C SER A 221 4.57 -8.71 3.18
N ALA A 222 3.34 -8.85 3.65
CA ALA A 222 2.97 -9.62 4.84
C ALA A 222 3.14 -11.12 4.62
N VAL A 223 4.39 -11.60 4.72
CA VAL A 223 4.67 -13.05 4.65
C VAL A 223 4.06 -13.73 5.87
N PRO A 224 3.16 -14.73 5.68
CA PRO A 224 2.57 -15.47 6.77
C PRO A 224 3.62 -16.03 7.72
N VAL A 225 3.28 -16.17 9.01
CA VAL A 225 4.16 -16.58 10.12
C VAL A 225 5.12 -15.46 10.56
N VAL A 226 5.78 -14.74 9.66
CA VAL A 226 6.71 -13.65 10.01
C VAL A 226 5.95 -12.39 10.38
N LEU A 227 5.02 -11.98 9.53
CA LEU A 227 4.15 -10.81 9.75
C LEU A 227 2.70 -11.27 9.99
N SER A 228 1.92 -10.42 10.67
CA SER A 228 0.47 -10.59 10.82
C SER A 228 -0.25 -10.11 9.56
N ALA A 229 -1.51 -10.51 9.37
CA ALA A 229 -2.35 -9.89 8.37
C ALA A 229 -2.60 -8.41 8.70
N VAL A 230 -2.63 -7.56 7.69
CA VAL A 230 -3.12 -6.18 7.80
C VAL A 230 -4.64 -6.22 7.70
N THR A 231 -5.32 -5.63 8.68
CA THR A 231 -6.78 -5.64 8.72
C THR A 231 -7.36 -4.37 8.09
N LEU A 232 -8.26 -4.52 7.14
CA LEU A 232 -9.10 -3.45 6.61
C LEU A 232 -10.53 -3.60 7.15
N ASN A 233 -11.18 -2.48 7.47
CA ASN A 233 -12.58 -2.49 7.80
C ASN A 233 -13.42 -2.62 6.53
N ASN A 234 -14.44 -3.46 6.58
CA ASN A 234 -15.38 -3.63 5.49
C ASN A 234 -16.72 -2.99 5.86
N TYR A 235 -17.07 -1.93 5.17
CA TYR A 235 -18.33 -1.20 5.31
C TYR A 235 -19.29 -1.53 4.14
N GLY A 236 -19.02 -2.62 3.39
CA GLY A 236 -19.79 -3.00 2.21
C GLY A 236 -21.29 -2.99 2.44
N GLY A 237 -22.02 -2.34 1.53
CA GLY A 237 -23.46 -2.13 1.62
C GLY A 237 -23.89 -0.83 2.30
N SER A 238 -22.98 -0.02 2.88
CA SER A 238 -23.34 1.25 3.54
C SER A 238 -23.33 2.47 2.60
N CYS A 239 -22.75 2.36 1.38
CA CYS A 239 -22.54 3.47 0.45
C CYS A 239 -23.38 3.37 -0.84
N ASN A 240 -24.42 2.57 -0.87
CA ASN A 240 -25.30 2.34 -2.04
C ASN A 240 -24.53 1.91 -3.31
N TYR A 241 -23.33 1.30 -3.16
CA TYR A 241 -22.54 0.85 -4.29
C TYR A 241 -23.19 -0.33 -5.00
N ALA A 242 -23.45 -0.18 -6.29
CA ALA A 242 -23.90 -1.26 -7.15
C ALA A 242 -22.67 -1.93 -7.80
N ALA A 243 -22.27 -3.07 -7.26
CA ALA A 243 -21.14 -3.82 -7.81
C ALA A 243 -21.31 -4.09 -9.31
N PRO A 244 -20.24 -4.02 -10.12
CA PRO A 244 -20.29 -4.29 -11.55
C PRO A 244 -20.88 -5.68 -11.85
N ARG A 245 -21.56 -5.81 -12.99
CA ARG A 245 -22.22 -7.09 -13.38
C ARG A 245 -21.30 -8.30 -13.36
N TRP A 246 -20.05 -8.12 -13.80
CA TRP A 246 -19.08 -9.22 -13.81
C TRP A 246 -18.77 -9.72 -12.40
N LEU A 247 -18.70 -8.84 -11.41
CA LEU A 247 -18.48 -9.21 -10.03
C LEU A 247 -19.73 -9.88 -9.44
N GLN A 248 -20.92 -9.41 -9.78
CA GLN A 248 -22.18 -10.04 -9.38
C GLN A 248 -22.31 -11.48 -9.92
N LEU A 249 -21.81 -11.71 -11.13
CA LEU A 249 -21.77 -13.06 -11.72
C LEU A 249 -20.79 -13.99 -10.98
N LEU A 250 -19.66 -13.45 -10.48
CA LEU A 250 -18.69 -14.23 -9.70
C LEU A 250 -19.17 -14.50 -8.26
N THR A 251 -20.03 -13.62 -7.72
CA THR A 251 -20.58 -13.74 -6.36
C THR A 251 -22.00 -14.28 -6.32
N GLY A 252 -22.50 -14.89 -7.43
CA GLY A 252 -23.81 -15.57 -7.49
C GLY A 252 -23.99 -16.63 -6.40
N PRO A 253 -25.12 -17.35 -6.32
CA PRO A 253 -25.45 -18.26 -5.21
C PRO A 253 -24.42 -19.35 -4.90
N THR A 254 -23.44 -19.54 -5.79
CA THR A 254 -22.27 -20.43 -5.66
C THR A 254 -20.95 -19.68 -5.54
N GLY A 255 -20.98 -18.34 -5.46
CA GLY A 255 -19.78 -17.50 -5.29
C GLY A 255 -19.13 -17.65 -3.92
N PRO A 256 -17.87 -17.18 -3.75
CA PRO A 256 -17.20 -17.25 -2.45
C PRO A 256 -18.04 -16.53 -1.39
N PRO A 257 -18.02 -16.99 -0.14
CA PRO A 257 -18.78 -16.38 0.94
C PRO A 257 -18.40 -14.91 1.08
N ARG A 258 -19.40 -14.04 1.27
CA ARG A 258 -19.17 -12.64 1.60
C ARG A 258 -18.24 -12.58 2.82
N PRO A 259 -17.23 -11.70 2.85
CA PRO A 259 -16.46 -11.50 4.06
C PRO A 259 -17.43 -11.19 5.20
N ALA A 260 -17.27 -11.88 6.31
CA ALA A 260 -18.07 -11.63 7.50
C ALA A 260 -17.83 -10.19 7.95
N ALA A 261 -18.93 -9.48 8.27
CA ALA A 261 -18.92 -8.12 8.75
C ALA A 261 -18.17 -8.00 10.08
#